data_82f6dc68743584bbf44c36767c88eb93
#
_entry.id   82f6dc68743584bbf44c36767c88eb93
#
_cell.length_a   1.000
_cell.length_b   1.000
_cell.length_c   1.000
_cell.angle_alpha   90.00
_cell.angle_beta   90.00
_cell.angle_gamma   90.00
#
_symmetry.space_group_name_H-M   'P 1'
#
loop_
_entity.id
_entity.type
_entity.pdbx_description
1 polymer ?
#
loop_
_entity_poly.entity_id
_entity_poly.type
_entity_poly.pdbx_seq_one_letter_code
_entity_poly.pdbx_strand_id
1 'polypeptide(L)'
;MLFDIKCLSSRICYLRMLQDNGLVPIVEPEMTLGAGDYTIEDTSYWSERVLTHVFRHLNEHDVMLEGILMKPSMCLPGMALPAM
;
A
#
# COMPACT_ATOMS: atom_id res chain seq x y z
N MET A 1 -2.71 4.00 -13.11
CA MET A 1 -1.84 4.02 -11.91
C MET A 1 -0.54 3.30 -12.20
N LEU A 2 0.57 3.89 -11.83
CA LEU A 2 1.87 3.22 -11.90
C LEU A 2 2.25 2.72 -10.51
N PHE A 3 2.62 1.45 -10.44
CA PHE A 3 3.05 0.83 -9.21
C PHE A 3 4.35 0.07 -9.46
N ASP A 4 5.45 0.54 -8.88
CA ASP A 4 6.77 -0.03 -9.11
C ASP A 4 7.07 -1.15 -8.12
N ILE A 5 6.99 -2.37 -8.61
CA ILE A 5 7.23 -3.58 -7.81
C ILE A 5 8.67 -3.65 -7.31
N LYS A 6 9.63 -3.13 -8.08
CA LYS A 6 11.04 -3.12 -7.66
C LYS A 6 11.25 -2.23 -6.44
N CYS A 7 10.66 -1.03 -6.46
CA CYS A 7 10.68 -0.14 -5.31
C CYS A 7 10.04 -0.80 -4.09
N LEU A 8 8.94 -1.51 -4.30
CA LEU A 8 8.26 -2.21 -3.22
C LEU A 8 9.15 -3.27 -2.59
N SER A 9 9.80 -4.11 -3.40
CA SER A 9 10.70 -5.15 -2.89
C SER A 9 11.83 -4.59 -2.03
N SER A 10 12.48 -3.52 -2.51
CA SER A 10 13.56 -2.88 -1.75
C SER A 10 13.09 -2.37 -0.40
N ARG A 11 11.91 -1.73 -0.36
CA ARG A 11 11.34 -1.18 0.87
C ARG A 11 10.93 -2.28 1.84
N ILE A 12 10.43 -3.40 1.35
CA ILE A 12 10.02 -4.52 2.20
C ILE A 12 11.22 -5.21 2.82
N CYS A 13 12.34 -5.35 2.10
CA CYS A 13 13.59 -5.83 2.69
C CYS A 13 14.02 -4.94 3.86
N TYR A 14 13.88 -3.63 3.70
CA TYR A 14 14.19 -2.67 4.77
C TYR A 14 13.28 -2.86 5.99
N LEU A 15 12.00 -3.17 5.78
CA LEU A 15 11.05 -3.43 6.87
C LEU A 15 11.49 -4.61 7.72
N ARG A 16 11.93 -5.70 7.09
CA ARG A 16 12.44 -6.84 7.83
C ARG A 16 13.67 -6.48 8.65
N MET A 17 14.57 -5.68 8.09
CA MET A 17 15.74 -5.22 8.84
C MET A 17 15.34 -4.42 10.08
N LEU A 18 14.29 -3.60 9.99
CA LEU A 18 13.76 -2.87 11.14
C LEU A 18 13.24 -3.83 12.20
N GLN A 19 12.49 -4.85 11.81
CA GLN A 19 11.96 -5.85 12.74
C GLN A 19 13.10 -6.63 13.42
N ASP A 20 14.12 -6.99 12.66
CA ASP A 20 15.29 -7.70 13.21
C ASP A 20 16.02 -6.86 14.26
N ASN A 21 15.84 -5.55 14.24
CA ASN A 21 16.44 -4.64 15.21
C ASN A 21 15.46 -4.17 16.29
N GLY A 22 14.34 -4.84 16.45
CA GLY A 22 13.37 -4.58 17.50
C GLY A 22 12.47 -3.37 17.26
N LEU A 23 12.37 -2.88 16.04
CA LEU A 23 11.50 -1.77 15.67
C LEU A 23 10.21 -2.28 15.04
N VAL A 24 9.14 -1.49 15.20
CA VAL A 24 7.84 -1.79 14.58
C VAL A 24 7.67 -0.87 13.37
N PRO A 25 7.80 -1.39 12.14
CA PRO A 25 7.63 -0.56 10.96
C PRO A 25 6.17 -0.24 10.67
N ILE A 26 5.94 0.93 10.09
CA ILE A 26 4.63 1.34 9.59
C ILE A 26 4.64 1.18 8.08
N VAL A 27 3.69 0.42 7.55
CA VAL A 27 3.55 0.18 6.11
C VAL A 27 2.45 1.10 5.58
N GLU A 28 2.84 2.07 4.77
CA GLU A 28 1.93 3.11 4.26
C GLU A 28 1.85 3.07 2.74
N PRO A 29 1.16 2.09 2.15
CA PRO A 29 1.04 2.07 0.69
C PRO A 29 0.21 3.25 0.23
N GLU A 30 0.73 3.97 -0.76
CA GLU A 30 0.07 5.13 -1.34
C GLU A 30 -0.13 4.91 -2.82
N MET A 31 -1.27 5.38 -3.34
CA MET A 31 -1.54 5.31 -4.77
C MET A 31 -2.13 6.62 -5.25
N THR A 32 -1.84 6.95 -6.52
CA THR A 32 -2.36 8.12 -7.20
C THR A 32 -3.13 7.66 -8.42
N LEU A 33 -4.39 8.07 -8.54
CA LEU A 33 -5.28 7.70 -9.62
C LEU A 33 -5.64 8.92 -10.46
N GLY A 34 -4.84 9.19 -11.51
CA GLY A 34 -5.15 10.24 -12.47
C GLY A 34 -5.26 11.64 -11.86
N ALA A 35 -6.13 12.47 -12.43
CA ALA A 35 -6.28 13.88 -12.10
C ALA A 35 -7.45 14.16 -11.16
N GLY A 36 -7.90 13.20 -10.41
CA GLY A 36 -9.03 13.36 -9.48
C GLY A 36 -10.39 13.04 -10.09
N ASP A 37 -10.41 12.45 -11.28
CA ASP A 37 -11.63 12.10 -12.02
C ASP A 37 -12.03 10.61 -11.86
N TYR A 38 -11.58 9.97 -10.78
CA TYR A 38 -11.85 8.57 -10.50
C TYR A 38 -13.03 8.42 -9.54
N THR A 39 -13.74 7.30 -9.65
CA THR A 39 -14.86 6.97 -8.78
C THR A 39 -14.39 6.25 -7.53
N ILE A 40 -15.30 6.09 -6.55
CA ILE A 40 -14.98 5.31 -5.35
C ILE A 40 -14.78 3.83 -5.70
N GLU A 41 -15.46 3.34 -6.72
CA GLU A 41 -15.26 1.97 -7.22
C GLU A 41 -13.85 1.81 -7.82
N ASP A 42 -13.34 2.81 -8.52
CA ASP A 42 -11.97 2.81 -9.03
C ASP A 42 -10.98 2.74 -7.87
N THR A 43 -11.18 3.54 -6.84
CA THR A 43 -10.33 3.53 -5.65
C THR A 43 -10.36 2.18 -4.96
N SER A 44 -11.54 1.59 -4.80
CA SER A 44 -11.70 0.28 -4.18
C SER A 44 -10.96 -0.81 -4.97
N TYR A 45 -11.12 -0.81 -6.28
CA TYR A 45 -10.46 -1.77 -7.16
C TYR A 45 -8.94 -1.69 -7.03
N TRP A 46 -8.37 -0.49 -7.13
CA TRP A 46 -6.93 -0.32 -7.07
C TRP A 46 -6.36 -0.51 -5.67
N SER A 47 -7.12 -0.15 -4.63
CA SER A 47 -6.72 -0.41 -3.24
C SER A 47 -6.57 -1.90 -2.99
N GLU A 48 -7.52 -2.70 -3.45
CA GLU A 48 -7.46 -4.15 -3.31
C GLU A 48 -6.23 -4.71 -4.02
N ARG A 49 -5.94 -4.25 -5.24
CA ARG A 49 -4.78 -4.73 -5.98
C ARG A 49 -3.46 -4.31 -5.35
N VAL A 50 -3.36 -3.07 -4.90
CA VAL A 50 -2.15 -2.57 -4.21
C VAL A 50 -1.90 -3.35 -2.93
N LEU A 51 -2.92 -3.54 -2.10
CA LEU A 51 -2.79 -4.27 -0.84
C LEU A 51 -2.43 -5.74 -1.09
N THR A 52 -3.00 -6.37 -2.11
CA THR A 52 -2.66 -7.73 -2.49
C THR A 52 -1.17 -7.85 -2.82
N HIS A 53 -0.64 -6.92 -3.62
CA HIS A 53 0.78 -6.91 -3.95
C HIS A 53 1.65 -6.64 -2.72
N VAL A 54 1.25 -5.72 -1.86
CA VAL A 54 1.99 -5.39 -0.63
C VAL A 54 2.07 -6.62 0.28
N PHE A 55 0.95 -7.27 0.58
CA PHE A 55 0.95 -8.45 1.45
C PHE A 55 1.71 -9.62 0.84
N ARG A 56 1.63 -9.80 -0.48
CA ARG A 56 2.41 -10.83 -1.16
C ARG A 56 3.90 -10.63 -0.95
N HIS A 57 4.40 -9.40 -1.15
CA HIS A 57 5.81 -9.11 -0.95
C HIS A 57 6.23 -9.21 0.52
N LEU A 58 5.35 -8.80 1.45
CA LEU A 58 5.62 -8.97 2.88
C LEU A 58 5.82 -10.46 3.22
N ASN A 59 4.97 -11.33 2.70
CA ASN A 59 5.10 -12.77 2.90
C ASN A 59 6.36 -13.34 2.24
N GLU A 60 6.68 -12.91 1.04
CA GLU A 60 7.86 -13.38 0.30
C GLU A 60 9.17 -13.01 1.00
N HIS A 61 9.19 -11.91 1.76
CA HIS A 61 10.38 -11.45 2.48
C HIS A 61 10.35 -11.81 3.97
N ASP A 62 9.44 -12.69 4.37
CA ASP A 62 9.32 -13.16 5.76
C ASP A 62 9.14 -12.04 6.77
N VAL A 63 8.43 -10.98 6.40
CA VAL A 63 8.08 -9.91 7.33
C VAL A 63 6.98 -10.42 8.26
N MET A 64 7.16 -10.26 9.58
CA MET A 64 6.17 -10.66 10.56
C MET A 64 4.99 -9.71 10.54
N LEU A 65 3.83 -10.18 10.09
CA LEU A 65 2.64 -9.33 9.94
C LEU A 65 2.13 -8.80 11.28
N GLU A 66 2.29 -9.56 12.35
CA GLU A 66 1.90 -9.15 13.70
C GLU A 66 2.80 -8.04 14.25
N GLY A 67 3.94 -7.82 13.62
CA GLY A 67 4.93 -6.81 14.03
C GLY A 67 4.92 -5.55 13.18
N ILE A 68 3.90 -5.29 12.38
CA ILE A 68 3.78 -4.08 11.56
C ILE A 68 2.52 -3.31 11.92
N LEU A 69 2.52 -2.03 11.57
CA LEU A 69 1.29 -1.22 11.51
C LEU A 69 1.00 -0.95 10.04
N MET A 70 -0.24 -1.20 9.63
CA MET A 70 -0.68 -0.94 8.26
C MET A 70 -1.49 0.34 8.23
N LYS A 71 -1.07 1.30 7.39
CA LYS A 71 -1.78 2.56 7.21
C LYS A 71 -2.13 2.73 5.72
N PRO A 72 -3.19 2.08 5.23
CA PRO A 72 -3.58 2.21 3.84
C PRO A 72 -4.22 3.57 3.55
N SER A 73 -4.26 3.92 2.28
CA SER A 73 -5.00 5.11 1.83
C SER A 73 -6.50 4.91 2.03
N MET A 74 -7.20 6.01 2.30
CA MET A 74 -8.65 5.97 2.39
C MET A 74 -9.28 5.71 1.03
N CYS A 75 -10.39 4.97 1.01
CA CYS A 75 -11.13 4.68 -0.21
C CYS A 75 -12.15 5.79 -0.46
N LEU A 76 -11.76 6.78 -1.26
CA LEU A 76 -12.56 7.96 -1.53
C LEU A 76 -12.67 8.17 -3.05
N PRO A 77 -13.76 8.83 -3.52
CA PRO A 77 -13.81 9.27 -4.90
C PRO A 77 -12.83 10.42 -5.13
N GLY A 78 -12.49 10.66 -6.41
CA GLY A 78 -11.63 11.78 -6.78
C GLY A 78 -12.30 13.12 -6.52
N MET A 79 -11.52 14.14 -6.26
CA MET A 79 -12.04 15.47 -5.93
C MET A 79 -12.71 16.17 -7.10
N ALA A 80 -12.45 15.72 -8.33
CA ALA A 80 -13.08 16.27 -9.53
C ALA A 80 -14.51 15.74 -9.77
N LEU A 81 -14.93 14.70 -9.02
CA LEU A 81 -16.28 14.13 -9.10
C LEU A 81 -17.14 14.64 -7.96
N PRO A 82 -18.47 14.79 -8.18
CA PRO A 82 -19.35 15.17 -7.08
C PRO A 82 -19.37 14.08 -6.00
N ALA A 83 -19.49 14.49 -4.76
CA ALA A 83 -19.66 13.58 -3.64
C ALA A 83 -21.04 12.91 -3.75
N MET A 84 -21.08 11.60 -3.52
CA MET A 84 -22.34 10.85 -3.52
C MET A 84 -22.76 10.48 -2.12
#